data_b249fca79b3f5130c7c3710174f8f08a
#
_entry.id   b249fca79b3f5130c7c3710174f8f08a
#
_cell.length_a   1.000
_cell.length_b   1.000
_cell.length_c   1.000
_cell.angle_alpha   90.00
_cell.angle_beta   90.00
_cell.angle_gamma   90.00
#
_symmetry.space_group_name_H-M   'P 1'
#
loop_
_entity.id
_entity.type
_entity.pdbx_description
1 polymer ?
#
loop_
_entity_poly.entity_id
_entity_poly.type
_entity_poly.pdbx_seq_one_letter_code
_entity_poly.pdbx_strand_id
1 'polypeptide(L)'
;EAIGHLLEFLRFSSPDALPSDEKLLEAEQRRDELAVKVEEKRAALGRLLEALAARDIQAIDAALSAAVDAGCSKESDEIIEADKAREAIVAEEQAKKEASDALTAAMAKCGDDPSDEDAAALRKCVEHAEALKVDVTEGRAALDAADAACAKRKADEAARSKAIAALTILAAQEASTVDELRAALDEADAAFVRRSSDEYKQVSDLCEARV
;
A
#
# COMPACT_ATOMS: atom_id res chain seq x y z
N GLU A 1 -22.08 13.57 -44.57
CA GLU A 1 -22.19 14.94 -45.21
C GLU A 1 -21.51 14.95 -46.59
N ALA A 2 -20.27 14.45 -46.78
CA ALA A 2 -19.55 14.50 -48.06
C ALA A 2 -20.31 13.80 -49.21
N ILE A 3 -20.97 12.66 -48.96
CA ILE A 3 -21.74 11.91 -49.98
C ILE A 3 -23.00 12.68 -50.40
N GLY A 4 -23.66 13.39 -49.46
CA GLY A 4 -24.79 14.23 -49.76
C GLY A 4 -24.44 15.39 -50.69
N HIS A 5 -23.36 16.09 -50.41
CA HIS A 5 -22.85 17.17 -51.24
C HIS A 5 -22.37 16.67 -52.62
N LEU A 6 -21.77 15.46 -52.69
CA LEU A 6 -21.35 14.87 -53.96
C LEU A 6 -22.54 14.48 -54.85
N LEU A 7 -23.59 13.96 -54.25
CA LEU A 7 -24.84 13.63 -54.95
C LEU A 7 -25.59 14.89 -55.48
N GLU A 8 -25.61 15.96 -54.66
CA GLU A 8 -26.15 17.26 -55.11
C GLU A 8 -25.31 17.85 -56.25
N PHE A 9 -23.96 17.82 -56.14
CA PHE A 9 -23.08 18.31 -57.17
C PHE A 9 -23.25 17.52 -58.50
N LEU A 10 -23.38 16.18 -58.43
CA LEU A 10 -23.64 15.35 -59.62
C LEU A 10 -25.01 15.62 -60.24
N ARG A 11 -26.07 15.93 -59.45
CA ARG A 11 -27.37 16.33 -59.97
C ARG A 11 -27.32 17.60 -60.81
N PHE A 12 -26.46 18.55 -60.53
CA PHE A 12 -26.32 19.82 -61.19
C PHE A 12 -25.31 19.81 -62.36
N SER A 13 -24.40 18.84 -62.41
CA SER A 13 -23.28 18.88 -63.33
C SER A 13 -23.45 18.11 -64.64
N SER A 14 -24.31 17.07 -64.70
CA SER A 14 -24.58 16.30 -65.96
C SER A 14 -25.85 15.42 -65.77
N PRO A 15 -26.97 15.78 -66.39
CA PRO A 15 -28.18 14.96 -66.31
C PRO A 15 -28.04 13.53 -66.86
N ASP A 16 -27.12 13.31 -67.80
CA ASP A 16 -26.86 11.98 -68.39
C ASP A 16 -25.93 11.09 -67.56
N ALA A 17 -25.32 11.63 -66.48
CA ALA A 17 -24.41 10.92 -65.60
C ALA A 17 -25.07 10.56 -64.26
N LEU A 18 -26.37 10.78 -64.11
CA LEU A 18 -27.08 10.40 -62.86
C LEU A 18 -27.11 8.87 -62.73
N PRO A 19 -26.64 8.33 -61.55
CA PRO A 19 -26.87 6.96 -61.26
C PRO A 19 -28.38 6.61 -61.28
N SER A 20 -28.76 5.37 -61.69
CA SER A 20 -30.14 4.95 -61.63
C SER A 20 -30.76 5.14 -60.26
N ASP A 21 -32.03 5.42 -60.16
CA ASP A 21 -32.78 5.62 -58.87
C ASP A 21 -32.48 4.43 -57.88
N GLU A 22 -32.29 3.24 -58.39
CA GLU A 22 -31.94 2.05 -57.62
C GLU A 22 -30.56 2.19 -56.95
N LYS A 23 -29.54 2.69 -57.65
CA LYS A 23 -28.17 2.95 -57.08
C LYS A 23 -28.19 4.12 -56.09
N LEU A 24 -29.05 5.10 -56.28
CA LEU A 24 -29.23 6.16 -55.29
C LEU A 24 -29.85 5.65 -54.01
N LEU A 25 -30.87 4.81 -54.09
CA LEU A 25 -31.52 4.17 -52.97
C LEU A 25 -30.54 3.27 -52.19
N GLU A 26 -29.74 2.45 -52.91
CA GLU A 26 -28.70 1.62 -52.31
C GLU A 26 -27.65 2.47 -51.57
N ALA A 27 -27.23 3.61 -52.17
CA ALA A 27 -26.28 4.52 -51.53
C ALA A 27 -26.84 5.18 -50.29
N GLU A 28 -28.14 5.56 -50.30
CA GLU A 28 -28.82 6.11 -49.14
C GLU A 28 -28.94 5.07 -48.02
N GLN A 29 -29.35 3.84 -48.33
CA GLN A 29 -29.41 2.73 -47.35
C GLN A 29 -28.03 2.48 -46.73
N ARG A 30 -26.98 2.43 -47.54
CA ARG A 30 -25.61 2.21 -47.06
C ARG A 30 -25.11 3.35 -46.19
N ARG A 31 -25.46 4.61 -46.53
CA ARG A 31 -25.15 5.77 -45.68
C ARG A 31 -25.82 5.65 -44.31
N ASP A 32 -27.10 5.26 -44.27
CA ASP A 32 -27.87 5.14 -43.04
C ASP A 32 -27.34 3.99 -42.17
N GLU A 33 -26.98 2.84 -42.77
CA GLU A 33 -26.31 1.73 -42.08
C GLU A 33 -24.95 2.16 -41.48
N LEU A 34 -24.16 2.94 -42.23
CA LEU A 34 -22.88 3.46 -41.75
C LEU A 34 -23.08 4.48 -40.64
N ALA A 35 -24.09 5.33 -40.70
CA ALA A 35 -24.42 6.29 -39.66
C ALA A 35 -24.77 5.57 -38.33
N VAL A 36 -25.57 4.50 -38.38
CA VAL A 36 -25.89 3.67 -37.21
C VAL A 36 -24.61 3.08 -36.61
N LYS A 37 -23.75 2.50 -37.42
CA LYS A 37 -22.49 1.91 -36.94
C LYS A 37 -21.54 2.94 -36.31
N VAL A 38 -21.52 4.16 -36.83
CA VAL A 38 -20.73 5.26 -36.23
C VAL A 38 -21.26 5.65 -34.85
N GLU A 39 -22.58 5.73 -34.70
CA GLU A 39 -23.19 6.04 -33.39
C GLU A 39 -23.01 4.89 -32.39
N GLU A 40 -23.09 3.64 -32.83
CA GLU A 40 -22.80 2.49 -31.98
C GLU A 40 -21.34 2.50 -31.44
N LYS A 41 -20.39 2.78 -32.33
CA LYS A 41 -18.98 2.95 -31.92
C LYS A 41 -18.79 4.10 -30.93
N ARG A 42 -19.40 5.23 -31.21
CA ARG A 42 -19.33 6.41 -30.34
C ARG A 42 -19.91 6.12 -28.96
N ALA A 43 -21.05 5.45 -28.90
CA ALA A 43 -21.69 5.06 -27.64
C ALA A 43 -20.83 4.04 -26.88
N ALA A 44 -20.18 3.08 -27.55
CA ALA A 44 -19.29 2.12 -26.92
C ALA A 44 -18.05 2.78 -26.35
N LEU A 45 -17.41 3.70 -27.09
CA LEU A 45 -16.27 4.48 -26.59
C LEU A 45 -16.67 5.39 -25.41
N GLY A 46 -17.89 5.98 -25.43
CA GLY A 46 -18.42 6.75 -24.30
C GLY A 46 -18.50 5.92 -23.02
N ARG A 47 -19.05 4.69 -23.12
CA ARG A 47 -19.11 3.76 -21.97
C ARG A 47 -17.72 3.38 -21.46
N LEU A 48 -16.77 3.20 -22.37
CA LEU A 48 -15.37 2.89 -22.00
C LEU A 48 -14.75 4.02 -21.19
N LEU A 49 -14.95 5.28 -21.60
CA LEU A 49 -14.47 6.44 -20.86
C LEU A 49 -15.12 6.56 -19.47
N GLU A 50 -16.42 6.28 -19.36
CA GLU A 50 -17.14 6.26 -18.08
C GLU A 50 -16.58 5.17 -17.15
N ALA A 51 -16.35 3.95 -17.66
CA ALA A 51 -15.78 2.84 -16.90
C ALA A 51 -14.35 3.14 -16.43
N LEU A 52 -13.53 3.77 -17.29
CA LEU A 52 -12.18 4.23 -16.91
C LEU A 52 -12.22 5.30 -15.82
N ALA A 53 -13.14 6.24 -15.91
CA ALA A 53 -13.31 7.28 -14.88
C ALA A 53 -13.77 6.69 -13.54
N ALA A 54 -14.61 5.66 -13.57
CA ALA A 54 -15.04 4.91 -12.38
C ALA A 54 -13.94 3.99 -11.82
N ARG A 55 -12.89 3.69 -12.58
CA ARG A 55 -11.81 2.76 -12.24
C ARG A 55 -12.30 1.34 -11.90
N ASP A 56 -13.42 0.95 -12.49
CA ASP A 56 -14.00 -0.38 -12.31
C ASP A 56 -13.45 -1.33 -13.39
N ILE A 57 -12.59 -2.25 -12.99
CA ILE A 57 -11.90 -3.18 -13.89
C ILE A 57 -12.90 -4.04 -14.66
N GLN A 58 -13.97 -4.51 -14.00
CA GLN A 58 -14.97 -5.35 -14.65
C GLN A 58 -15.78 -4.56 -15.70
N ALA A 59 -16.12 -3.32 -15.36
CA ALA A 59 -16.81 -2.42 -16.30
C ALA A 59 -15.90 -2.05 -17.48
N ILE A 60 -14.59 -1.85 -17.26
CA ILE A 60 -13.60 -1.57 -18.31
C ILE A 60 -13.48 -2.78 -19.24
N ASP A 61 -13.36 -4.01 -18.71
CA ASP A 61 -13.28 -5.24 -19.51
C ASP A 61 -14.52 -5.42 -20.39
N ALA A 62 -15.72 -5.22 -19.82
CA ALA A 62 -16.98 -5.29 -20.55
C ALA A 62 -17.08 -4.19 -21.63
N ALA A 63 -16.65 -2.97 -21.32
CA ALA A 63 -16.68 -1.85 -22.26
C ALA A 63 -15.67 -2.02 -23.40
N LEU A 64 -14.47 -2.55 -23.14
CA LEU A 64 -13.47 -2.89 -24.17
C LEU A 64 -14.02 -3.94 -25.13
N SER A 65 -14.64 -5.00 -24.60
CA SER A 65 -15.28 -6.03 -25.43
C SER A 65 -16.38 -5.42 -26.30
N ALA A 66 -17.28 -4.62 -25.70
CA ALA A 66 -18.36 -3.97 -26.41
C ALA A 66 -17.87 -2.98 -27.49
N ALA A 67 -16.75 -2.28 -27.28
CA ALA A 67 -16.16 -1.40 -28.26
C ALA A 67 -15.61 -2.18 -29.47
N VAL A 68 -14.96 -3.33 -29.23
CA VAL A 68 -14.48 -4.22 -30.29
C VAL A 68 -15.68 -4.82 -31.08
N ASP A 69 -16.74 -5.27 -30.38
CA ASP A 69 -17.94 -5.82 -31.01
C ASP A 69 -18.69 -4.76 -31.85
N ALA A 70 -18.67 -3.49 -31.45
CA ALA A 70 -19.18 -2.38 -32.23
C ALA A 70 -18.29 -2.04 -33.44
N GLY A 71 -17.14 -2.75 -33.61
CA GLY A 71 -16.23 -2.63 -34.74
C GLY A 71 -15.16 -1.56 -34.56
N CYS A 72 -14.83 -1.15 -33.32
CA CYS A 72 -13.60 -0.40 -33.06
C CYS A 72 -12.39 -1.31 -33.32
N SER A 73 -11.33 -0.76 -33.91
CA SER A 73 -10.10 -1.52 -34.12
C SER A 73 -9.40 -1.73 -32.77
N LYS A 74 -8.89 -2.93 -32.55
CA LYS A 74 -7.99 -3.20 -31.40
C LYS A 74 -6.68 -2.41 -31.46
N GLU A 75 -6.33 -1.94 -32.64
CA GLU A 75 -5.12 -1.15 -32.88
C GLU A 75 -5.41 0.37 -32.87
N SER A 76 -6.66 0.79 -32.55
CA SER A 76 -6.95 2.20 -32.39
C SER A 76 -6.33 2.75 -31.10
N ASP A 77 -5.88 3.99 -31.14
CA ASP A 77 -5.20 4.63 -30.00
C ASP A 77 -6.08 4.62 -28.76
N GLU A 78 -7.41 4.81 -28.91
CA GLU A 78 -8.35 4.82 -27.79
C GLU A 78 -8.43 3.46 -27.07
N ILE A 79 -8.39 2.35 -27.80
CA ILE A 79 -8.43 0.99 -27.24
C ILE A 79 -7.08 0.68 -26.57
N ILE A 80 -5.98 1.03 -27.22
CA ILE A 80 -4.63 0.82 -26.65
C ILE A 80 -4.42 1.64 -25.37
N GLU A 81 -4.88 2.89 -25.34
CA GLU A 81 -4.79 3.74 -24.15
C GLU A 81 -5.67 3.20 -23.01
N ALA A 82 -6.87 2.71 -23.34
CA ALA A 82 -7.76 2.11 -22.36
C ALA A 82 -7.19 0.80 -21.75
N ASP A 83 -6.59 -0.05 -22.58
CA ASP A 83 -5.90 -1.26 -22.10
C ASP A 83 -4.73 -0.91 -21.17
N LYS A 84 -3.90 0.05 -21.53
CA LYS A 84 -2.80 0.53 -20.67
C LYS A 84 -3.31 1.11 -19.35
N ALA A 85 -4.38 1.90 -19.40
CA ALA A 85 -4.99 2.46 -18.20
C ALA A 85 -5.56 1.35 -17.29
N ARG A 86 -6.20 0.34 -17.88
CA ARG A 86 -6.67 -0.84 -17.16
C ARG A 86 -5.52 -1.60 -16.49
N GLU A 87 -4.44 -1.88 -17.22
CA GLU A 87 -3.25 -2.54 -16.67
C GLU A 87 -2.66 -1.74 -15.51
N ALA A 88 -2.60 -0.42 -15.62
CA ALA A 88 -2.13 0.44 -14.53
C ALA A 88 -3.03 0.38 -13.29
N ILE A 89 -4.36 0.34 -13.47
CA ILE A 89 -5.32 0.19 -12.36
C ILE A 89 -5.14 -1.17 -11.67
N VAL A 90 -5.02 -2.25 -12.44
CA VAL A 90 -4.80 -3.61 -11.92
C VAL A 90 -3.49 -3.67 -11.12
N ALA A 91 -2.41 -3.08 -11.65
CA ALA A 91 -1.12 -3.06 -10.97
C ALA A 91 -1.18 -2.25 -9.66
N GLU A 92 -1.90 -1.11 -9.64
CA GLU A 92 -2.11 -0.30 -8.44
C GLU A 92 -2.90 -1.06 -7.37
N GLU A 93 -3.99 -1.73 -7.74
CA GLU A 93 -4.80 -2.53 -6.83
C GLU A 93 -4.00 -3.73 -6.26
N GLN A 94 -3.21 -4.37 -7.09
CA GLN A 94 -2.33 -5.46 -6.67
C GLN A 94 -1.26 -4.96 -5.69
N ALA A 95 -0.62 -3.82 -5.96
CA ALA A 95 0.37 -3.22 -5.08
C ALA A 95 -0.24 -2.83 -3.71
N LYS A 96 -1.46 -2.28 -3.71
CA LYS A 96 -2.18 -1.96 -2.45
C LYS A 96 -2.47 -3.22 -1.64
N LYS A 97 -2.90 -4.30 -2.30
CA LYS A 97 -3.16 -5.57 -1.65
C LYS A 97 -1.87 -6.14 -1.02
N GLU A 98 -0.79 -6.18 -1.79
CA GLU A 98 0.51 -6.66 -1.30
C GLU A 98 1.02 -5.84 -0.11
N ALA A 99 0.86 -4.52 -0.15
CA ALA A 99 1.23 -3.65 0.97
C ALA A 99 0.35 -3.90 2.22
N SER A 100 -0.94 -4.13 2.05
CA SER A 100 -1.86 -4.49 3.14
C SER A 100 -1.50 -5.85 3.75
N ASP A 101 -1.23 -6.85 2.93
CA ASP A 101 -0.82 -8.19 3.38
C ASP A 101 0.53 -8.15 4.11
N ALA A 102 1.49 -7.38 3.59
CA ALA A 102 2.79 -7.17 4.23
C ALA A 102 2.67 -6.44 5.58
N LEU A 103 1.81 -5.41 5.67
CA LEU A 103 1.53 -4.70 6.91
C LEU A 103 0.93 -5.64 7.97
N THR A 104 -0.06 -6.43 7.59
CA THR A 104 -0.70 -7.42 8.48
C THR A 104 0.32 -8.45 8.98
N ALA A 105 1.18 -8.95 8.09
CA ALA A 105 2.24 -9.89 8.45
C ALA A 105 3.28 -9.26 9.40
N ALA A 106 3.65 -8.01 9.19
CA ALA A 106 4.58 -7.28 10.05
C ALA A 106 3.98 -7.02 11.44
N MET A 107 2.71 -6.64 11.53
CA MET A 107 1.98 -6.49 12.80
C MET A 107 1.94 -7.81 13.59
N ALA A 108 1.65 -8.93 12.92
CA ALA A 108 1.62 -10.25 13.54
C ALA A 108 3.00 -10.68 14.10
N LYS A 109 4.10 -10.26 13.47
CA LYS A 109 5.46 -10.54 13.97
C LYS A 109 5.83 -9.72 15.19
N CYS A 110 5.35 -8.49 15.29
CA CYS A 110 5.65 -7.63 16.43
C CYS A 110 5.14 -8.20 17.76
N GLY A 111 3.96 -8.86 17.78
CA GLY A 111 3.42 -9.50 18.98
C GLY A 111 3.50 -8.62 20.23
N ASP A 112 3.60 -9.28 21.41
CA ASP A 112 3.62 -8.59 22.71
C ASP A 112 5.02 -8.13 23.15
N ASP A 113 6.08 -8.72 22.59
CA ASP A 113 7.49 -8.37 22.90
C ASP A 113 8.31 -8.24 21.61
N PRO A 114 8.13 -7.15 20.87
CA PRO A 114 8.78 -6.92 19.58
C PRO A 114 10.27 -6.65 19.75
N SER A 115 11.08 -7.20 18.84
CA SER A 115 12.48 -6.81 18.70
C SER A 115 12.59 -5.42 18.03
N ASP A 116 13.75 -4.76 18.16
CA ASP A 116 14.06 -3.51 17.45
C ASP A 116 13.97 -3.71 15.92
N GLU A 117 14.32 -4.91 15.43
CA GLU A 117 14.25 -5.28 14.01
C GLU A 117 12.79 -5.41 13.54
N ASP A 118 11.92 -6.01 14.36
CA ASP A 118 10.50 -6.16 14.05
C ASP A 118 9.80 -4.79 14.01
N ALA A 119 10.09 -3.91 14.99
CA ALA A 119 9.57 -2.54 15.00
C ALA A 119 10.05 -1.74 13.76
N ALA A 120 11.32 -1.90 13.36
CA ALA A 120 11.85 -1.27 12.15
C ALA A 120 11.23 -1.83 10.87
N ALA A 121 10.95 -3.13 10.82
CA ALA A 121 10.25 -3.76 9.70
C ALA A 121 8.80 -3.27 9.58
N LEU A 122 8.08 -3.21 10.70
CA LEU A 122 6.72 -2.68 10.75
C LEU A 122 6.66 -1.22 10.30
N ARG A 123 7.62 -0.38 10.73
CA ARG A 123 7.71 1.03 10.28
C ARG A 123 7.81 1.14 8.77
N LYS A 124 8.67 0.33 8.12
CA LYS A 124 8.80 0.31 6.66
C LYS A 124 7.51 -0.13 5.96
N CYS A 125 6.80 -1.12 6.53
CA CYS A 125 5.52 -1.56 5.97
C CYS A 125 4.45 -0.47 6.10
N VAL A 126 4.39 0.25 7.22
CA VAL A 126 3.48 1.40 7.43
C VAL A 126 3.78 2.49 6.41
N GLU A 127 5.04 2.92 6.28
CA GLU A 127 5.45 3.96 5.31
C GLU A 127 5.10 3.56 3.86
N HIS A 128 5.33 2.30 3.49
CA HIS A 128 5.00 1.80 2.16
C HIS A 128 3.49 1.76 1.90
N ALA A 129 2.71 1.27 2.86
CA ALA A 129 1.25 1.24 2.77
C ALA A 129 0.64 2.66 2.68
N GLU A 130 1.18 3.62 3.45
CA GLU A 130 0.80 5.03 3.38
C GLU A 130 1.07 5.65 2.00
N ALA A 131 2.22 5.36 1.41
CA ALA A 131 2.58 5.85 0.08
C ALA A 131 1.59 5.36 -1.00
N LEU A 132 1.01 4.17 -0.81
CA LEU A 132 -0.02 3.57 -1.67
C LEU A 132 -1.45 3.94 -1.25
N LYS A 133 -1.63 4.80 -0.24
CA LYS A 133 -2.95 5.21 0.31
C LYS A 133 -3.78 4.05 0.85
N VAL A 134 -3.13 3.03 1.37
CA VAL A 134 -3.77 1.96 2.15
C VAL A 134 -4.05 2.48 3.56
N ASP A 135 -5.13 2.03 4.18
CA ASP A 135 -5.41 2.37 5.59
C ASP A 135 -4.36 1.73 6.50
N VAL A 136 -3.70 2.56 7.28
CA VAL A 136 -2.61 2.17 8.20
C VAL A 136 -2.93 2.45 9.66
N THR A 137 -4.19 2.72 10.00
CA THR A 137 -4.60 3.13 11.35
C THR A 137 -4.17 2.10 12.41
N GLU A 138 -4.45 0.83 12.16
CA GLU A 138 -4.05 -0.27 13.05
C GLU A 138 -2.53 -0.48 13.05
N GLY A 139 -1.89 -0.35 11.89
CA GLY A 139 -0.44 -0.46 11.74
C GLY A 139 0.32 0.61 12.52
N ARG A 140 -0.16 1.85 12.53
CA ARG A 140 0.41 2.94 13.35
C ARG A 140 0.25 2.67 14.84
N ALA A 141 -0.93 2.25 15.28
CA ALA A 141 -1.15 1.91 16.68
C ALA A 141 -0.23 0.75 17.14
N ALA A 142 -0.07 -0.27 16.30
CA ALA A 142 0.85 -1.37 16.57
C ALA A 142 2.32 -0.91 16.61
N LEU A 143 2.72 0.01 15.73
CA LEU A 143 4.06 0.59 15.72
C LEU A 143 4.34 1.41 16.98
N ASP A 144 3.41 2.24 17.42
CA ASP A 144 3.52 3.03 18.64
C ASP A 144 3.68 2.11 19.87
N ALA A 145 2.92 1.02 19.92
CA ALA A 145 3.03 0.02 20.97
C ALA A 145 4.39 -0.70 20.95
N ALA A 146 4.87 -1.08 19.75
CA ALA A 146 6.16 -1.71 19.56
C ALA A 146 7.32 -0.78 19.96
N ASP A 147 7.28 0.47 19.56
CA ASP A 147 8.28 1.49 19.94
C ASP A 147 8.31 1.71 21.45
N ALA A 148 7.14 1.77 22.10
CA ALA A 148 7.04 1.90 23.57
C ALA A 148 7.63 0.67 24.28
N ALA A 149 7.34 -0.55 23.80
CA ALA A 149 7.90 -1.78 24.35
C ALA A 149 9.44 -1.84 24.20
N CYS A 150 9.95 -1.49 23.02
CA CYS A 150 11.40 -1.41 22.77
C CYS A 150 12.07 -0.35 23.66
N ALA A 151 11.46 0.82 23.84
CA ALA A 151 11.99 1.88 24.70
C ALA A 151 12.01 1.44 26.17
N LYS A 152 10.96 0.78 26.65
CA LYS A 152 10.91 0.22 28.00
C LYS A 152 12.00 -0.82 28.21
N ARG A 153 12.16 -1.78 27.30
CA ARG A 153 13.22 -2.80 27.39
C ARG A 153 14.61 -2.17 27.48
N LYS A 154 14.91 -1.17 26.66
CA LYS A 154 16.20 -0.43 26.71
C LYS A 154 16.39 0.31 28.02
N ALA A 155 15.33 0.91 28.57
CA ALA A 155 15.38 1.58 29.87
C ALA A 155 15.64 0.57 31.02
N ASP A 156 14.93 -0.56 30.99
CA ASP A 156 15.11 -1.65 31.98
C ASP A 156 16.52 -2.26 31.91
N GLU A 157 17.05 -2.45 30.71
CA GLU A 157 18.42 -2.93 30.49
C GLU A 157 19.49 -1.92 30.98
N ALA A 158 19.28 -0.64 30.68
CA ALA A 158 20.15 0.43 31.17
C ALA A 158 20.11 0.55 32.71
N ALA A 159 18.93 0.46 33.32
CA ALA A 159 18.78 0.44 34.78
C ALA A 159 19.50 -0.77 35.39
N ARG A 160 19.34 -1.94 34.78
CA ARG A 160 20.03 -3.17 35.22
C ARG A 160 21.55 -3.05 35.12
N SER A 161 22.05 -2.53 34.00
CA SER A 161 23.48 -2.31 33.80
C SER A 161 24.06 -1.32 34.80
N LYS A 162 23.33 -0.23 35.10
CA LYS A 162 23.71 0.76 36.11
C LYS A 162 23.74 0.15 37.50
N ALA A 163 22.73 -0.64 37.87
CA ALA A 163 22.68 -1.31 39.17
C ALA A 163 23.85 -2.32 39.34
N ILE A 164 24.14 -3.12 38.34
CA ILE A 164 25.30 -4.04 38.33
C ILE A 164 26.62 -3.28 38.50
N ALA A 165 26.80 -2.18 37.77
CA ALA A 165 27.99 -1.34 37.93
C ALA A 165 28.13 -0.76 39.34
N ALA A 166 27.02 -0.31 39.95
CA ALA A 166 27.01 0.17 41.34
C ALA A 166 27.41 -0.94 42.34
N LEU A 167 26.84 -2.15 42.19
CA LEU A 167 27.22 -3.32 43.00
C LEU A 167 28.73 -3.64 42.86
N THR A 168 29.24 -3.63 41.63
CA THR A 168 30.67 -3.90 41.37
C THR A 168 31.57 -2.89 42.06
N ILE A 169 31.21 -1.60 42.01
CA ILE A 169 32.01 -0.53 42.68
C ILE A 169 31.99 -0.73 44.20
N LEU A 170 30.80 -0.98 44.80
CA LEU A 170 30.66 -1.16 46.24
C LEU A 170 31.36 -2.43 46.75
N ALA A 171 31.33 -3.52 45.98
CA ALA A 171 32.06 -4.74 46.29
C ALA A 171 33.60 -4.51 46.39
N ALA A 172 34.11 -3.55 45.59
CA ALA A 172 35.53 -3.21 45.58
C ALA A 172 35.94 -2.15 46.65
N GLN A 173 34.98 -1.51 47.32
CA GLN A 173 35.22 -0.49 48.31
C GLN A 173 35.27 -1.07 49.72
N GLU A 174 36.47 -0.99 50.42
CA GLU A 174 36.64 -1.48 51.78
C GLU A 174 35.92 -0.61 52.84
N ALA A 175 35.52 0.63 52.48
CA ALA A 175 34.95 1.59 53.41
C ALA A 175 33.44 1.80 53.29
N SER A 176 32.69 0.99 52.52
CA SER A 176 31.25 1.16 52.33
C SER A 176 30.49 0.91 53.64
N THR A 177 29.47 1.70 53.90
CA THR A 177 28.60 1.53 55.05
C THR A 177 27.53 0.46 54.77
N VAL A 178 26.96 -0.14 55.83
CA VAL A 178 25.84 -1.12 55.74
C VAL A 178 24.66 -0.50 55.00
N ASP A 179 24.35 0.77 55.27
CA ASP A 179 23.23 1.47 54.63
C ASP A 179 23.42 1.66 53.13
N GLU A 180 24.66 1.99 52.67
CA GLU A 180 25.00 2.08 51.23
C GLU A 180 24.89 0.71 50.55
N LEU A 181 25.35 -0.38 51.16
CA LEU A 181 25.23 -1.73 50.66
C LEU A 181 23.76 -2.16 50.52
N ARG A 182 22.93 -1.88 51.52
CA ARG A 182 21.48 -2.15 51.46
C ARG A 182 20.78 -1.35 50.36
N ALA A 183 21.04 -0.06 50.28
CA ALA A 183 20.47 0.79 49.23
C ALA A 183 20.80 0.29 47.84
N ALA A 184 22.03 -0.16 47.61
CA ALA A 184 22.43 -0.72 46.30
C ALA A 184 21.76 -2.09 46.00
N LEU A 185 21.53 -2.92 47.02
CA LEU A 185 20.81 -4.18 46.85
C LEU A 185 19.32 -3.90 46.55
N ASP A 186 18.72 -2.92 47.22
CA ASP A 186 17.33 -2.49 46.93
C ASP A 186 17.18 -1.92 45.51
N GLU A 187 18.16 -1.08 45.04
CA GLU A 187 18.19 -0.58 43.67
C GLU A 187 18.39 -1.72 42.65
N ALA A 188 19.21 -2.71 42.97
CA ALA A 188 19.42 -3.87 42.12
C ALA A 188 18.17 -4.77 42.04
N ASP A 189 17.46 -4.97 43.13
CA ASP A 189 16.19 -5.69 43.16
C ASP A 189 15.11 -4.93 42.34
N ALA A 190 15.04 -3.61 42.46
CA ALA A 190 14.13 -2.77 41.69
C ALA A 190 14.43 -2.82 40.19
N ALA A 191 15.70 -2.97 39.82
CA ALA A 191 16.18 -3.15 38.44
C ALA A 191 16.12 -4.60 37.96
N PHE A 192 15.54 -5.53 38.72
CA PHE A 192 15.46 -6.95 38.41
C PHE A 192 16.82 -7.60 38.13
N VAL A 193 17.88 -7.21 38.82
CA VAL A 193 19.17 -7.90 38.82
C VAL A 193 18.99 -9.25 39.49
N ARG A 194 19.55 -10.29 38.88
CA ARG A 194 19.46 -11.65 39.45
C ARG A 194 20.23 -11.74 40.75
N ARG A 195 19.57 -12.12 41.84
CA ARG A 195 20.21 -12.35 43.15
C ARG A 195 21.29 -13.47 43.11
N SER A 196 21.29 -14.27 42.06
CA SER A 196 22.34 -15.31 41.83
C SER A 196 23.56 -14.77 41.10
N SER A 197 23.57 -13.49 40.64
CA SER A 197 24.77 -12.90 40.03
C SER A 197 25.90 -12.76 41.07
N ASP A 198 27.13 -12.82 40.60
CA ASP A 198 28.29 -12.76 41.48
C ASP A 198 28.40 -11.41 42.18
N GLU A 199 28.09 -10.32 41.49
CA GLU A 199 28.09 -8.96 42.03
C GLU A 199 27.06 -8.78 43.14
N TYR A 200 25.84 -9.30 42.97
CA TYR A 200 24.78 -9.23 43.96
C TYR A 200 25.16 -10.02 45.20
N LYS A 201 25.66 -11.27 45.06
CA LYS A 201 26.11 -12.10 46.14
C LYS A 201 27.26 -11.49 46.94
N GLN A 202 28.26 -10.95 46.25
CA GLN A 202 29.40 -10.29 46.93
C GLN A 202 28.95 -9.12 47.81
N VAL A 203 28.04 -8.28 47.33
CA VAL A 203 27.53 -7.15 48.11
C VAL A 203 26.61 -7.63 49.23
N SER A 204 25.80 -8.67 49.03
CA SER A 204 24.95 -9.29 50.07
C SER A 204 25.85 -9.90 51.20
N ASP A 205 26.85 -10.67 50.86
CA ASP A 205 27.76 -11.26 51.83
C ASP A 205 28.56 -10.19 52.60
N LEU A 206 28.97 -9.10 51.94
CA LEU A 206 29.60 -7.95 52.61
C LEU A 206 28.65 -7.24 53.54
N CYS A 207 27.39 -7.10 53.16
CA CYS A 207 26.35 -6.50 54.01
C CYS A 207 26.11 -7.33 55.26
N GLU A 208 26.00 -8.67 55.13
CA GLU A 208 25.81 -9.59 56.24
C GLU A 208 27.04 -9.62 57.17
N ALA A 209 28.26 -9.54 56.66
CA ALA A 209 29.47 -9.55 57.44
C ALA A 209 29.72 -8.29 58.26
N ARG A 210 29.01 -7.18 57.95
CA ARG A 210 29.14 -5.85 58.63
C ARG A 210 28.01 -5.52 59.56
N VAL A 211 26.93 -6.34 59.60
CA VAL A 211 25.82 -6.24 60.53
C VAL A 211 26.21 -6.89 61.84
#